data_6a30cb4261e566dc3fb1d9e176556c06
#
_entry.id   6a30cb4261e566dc3fb1d9e176556c06
#
_cell.length_a   1.000
_cell.length_b   1.000
_cell.length_c   1.000
_cell.angle_alpha   90.00
_cell.angle_beta   90.00
_cell.angle_gamma   90.00
#
_symmetry.space_group_name_H-M   'P 1'
#
loop_
_entity.id
_entity.type
_entity.pdbx_description
1 polymer ?
#
loop_
_entity_poly.entity_id
_entity_poly.type
_entity_poly.pdbx_seq_one_letter_code
_entity_poly.pdbx_strand_id
1 'polypeptide(L)'
;MVRRAGLFPAALLVLAAGHASAAGIDLSKPYGNKSGCINKNGQQVYAEDMLLLNDTEFITATSACTFTEKKAQADGSQVVKSMCEAEGEEGQSPIQFTVKRSPKNAKKLVIADEDGTVYGEVSRCR
;
A
#
# COMPACT_ATOMS: atom_id res chain seq x y z
N MET A 1 50.02 -23.59 -25.74
CA MET A 1 49.65 -23.24 -25.46
C MET A 1 48.56 -22.88 -25.10
N VAL A 2 48.07 -22.67 -25.04
CA VAL A 2 47.23 -22.29 -24.75
C VAL A 2 46.27 -21.94 -24.29
N ARG A 3 45.81 -21.70 -24.20
CA ARG A 3 45.05 -21.34 -23.74
C ARG A 3 44.13 -20.96 -23.37
N ARG A 4 43.56 -20.71 -23.34
CA ARG A 4 42.84 -20.35 -23.02
C ARG A 4 41.91 -20.13 -22.66
N ALA A 5 41.61 -19.90 -22.53
CA ALA A 5 40.83 -19.67 -22.24
C ALA A 5 39.85 -19.35 -21.91
N GLY A 6 39.54 -19.13 -21.59
CA GLY A 6 38.69 -18.65 -21.31
C GLY A 6 37.60 -18.60 -21.05
N LEU A 7 37.28 -18.44 -21.03
CA LEU A 7 36.37 -18.25 -20.80
C LEU A 7 35.32 -17.99 -20.43
N PHE A 8 34.88 -17.81 -20.34
CA PHE A 8 33.93 -17.58 -20.02
C PHE A 8 33.03 -17.15 -19.63
N PRO A 9 32.71 -16.95 -19.41
CA PRO A 9 31.94 -16.46 -19.06
C PRO A 9 30.87 -16.47 -18.64
N ALA A 10 30.49 -16.39 -18.54
CA ALA A 10 29.49 -16.34 -18.22
C ALA A 10 28.65 -16.03 -17.53
N ALA A 11 28.60 -15.78 -17.20
CA ALA A 11 27.84 -15.51 -16.57
C ALA A 11 26.99 -14.92 -16.39
N LEU A 12 26.65 -14.69 -16.47
CA LEU A 12 25.88 -14.17 -16.27
C LEU A 12 24.88 -13.91 -15.98
N LEU A 13 24.63 -13.78 -15.97
CA LEU A 13 23.72 -13.49 -15.77
C LEU A 13 22.80 -13.55 -15.27
N VAL A 14 22.63 -13.60 -15.21
CA VAL A 14 21.78 -13.80 -14.81
C VAL A 14 21.03 -13.39 -14.20
N LEU A 15 20.91 -13.12 -13.97
CA LEU A 15 20.24 -12.78 -13.44
C LEU A 15 19.38 -12.25 -13.20
N ALA A 16 19.33 -11.92 -13.13
CA ALA A 16 18.70 -11.19 -12.97
C ALA A 16 17.48 -11.31 -12.90
N ALA A 17 17.24 -11.44 -13.23
CA ALA A 17 16.24 -11.64 -13.33
C ALA A 17 15.41 -11.64 -12.44
N GLY A 18 15.27 -12.06 -12.13
CA GLY A 18 14.52 -12.31 -11.39
C GLY A 18 13.82 -11.46 -10.67
N HIS A 19 13.72 -10.64 -10.79
CA HIS A 19 13.06 -9.90 -10.11
C HIS A 19 11.97 -9.58 -10.59
N ALA A 20 11.65 -10.21 -11.08
CA ALA A 20 10.42 -10.06 -11.28
C ALA A 20 9.67 -10.03 -10.15
N SER A 21 9.90 -9.39 -9.34
CA SER A 21 9.18 -9.33 -8.24
C SER A 21 7.82 -8.93 -8.47
N ALA A 22 6.97 -9.15 -7.59
CA ALA A 22 5.64 -8.68 -7.64
C ALA A 22 5.65 -7.19 -7.84
N ALA A 23 4.84 -6.72 -8.73
CA ALA A 23 4.69 -5.31 -8.92
C ALA A 23 4.18 -4.70 -7.62
N GLY A 24 4.70 -3.57 -7.28
CA GLY A 24 4.23 -2.82 -6.14
C GLY A 24 2.80 -2.35 -6.33
N ILE A 25 2.20 -1.96 -5.23
CA ILE A 25 0.86 -1.42 -5.25
C ILE A 25 0.93 0.04 -5.66
N ASP A 26 0.14 0.42 -6.66
CA ASP A 26 0.13 1.79 -7.17
C ASP A 26 -1.04 2.55 -6.55
N LEU A 27 -0.73 3.49 -5.69
CA LEU A 27 -1.75 4.30 -5.02
C LEU A 27 -1.89 5.69 -5.63
N SER A 28 -1.36 5.90 -6.84
CA SER A 28 -1.47 7.18 -7.51
C SER A 28 -2.91 7.54 -7.83
N LYS A 29 -3.79 6.56 -7.88
CA LYS A 29 -5.23 6.78 -8.00
C LYS A 29 -5.90 6.26 -6.74
N PRO A 30 -6.98 6.90 -6.29
CA PRO A 30 -7.56 6.55 -5.01
C PRO A 30 -8.24 5.19 -5.02
N TYR A 31 -8.17 4.55 -3.88
CA TYR A 31 -8.91 3.34 -3.56
C TYR A 31 -9.85 3.64 -2.41
N GLY A 32 -10.99 3.00 -2.40
CA GLY A 32 -11.92 3.18 -1.30
C GLY A 32 -13.00 2.11 -1.33
N ASN A 33 -13.80 2.10 -0.26
CA ASN A 33 -15.08 1.44 -0.36
C ASN A 33 -16.04 2.43 -1.01
N LYS A 34 -17.29 2.05 -1.17
CA LYS A 34 -18.26 2.91 -1.83
C LYS A 34 -18.35 4.28 -1.16
N SER A 35 -18.45 4.26 0.16
CA SER A 35 -18.56 5.50 0.94
C SER A 35 -17.31 6.36 0.86
N GLY A 36 -16.15 5.73 0.82
CA GLY A 36 -14.89 6.46 0.71
C GLY A 36 -14.72 7.10 -0.64
N CYS A 37 -15.07 6.39 -1.70
CA CYS A 37 -14.87 6.89 -3.06
C CYS A 37 -15.72 8.14 -3.37
N ILE A 38 -16.81 8.35 -2.66
CA ILE A 38 -17.60 9.56 -2.80
C ILE A 38 -16.75 10.78 -2.46
N ASN A 39 -15.78 10.60 -1.57
CA ASN A 39 -14.93 11.69 -1.09
C ASN A 39 -13.59 11.81 -1.83
N LYS A 40 -13.43 11.10 -2.93
CA LYS A 40 -12.12 11.02 -3.60
C LYS A 40 -11.60 12.33 -4.15
N ASN A 41 -12.48 13.30 -4.36
CA ASN A 41 -12.08 14.60 -4.89
C ASN A 41 -12.19 15.70 -3.83
N GLY A 42 -12.07 15.33 -2.57
CA GLY A 42 -12.08 16.31 -1.49
C GLY A 42 -13.46 16.66 -0.96
N GLN A 43 -14.51 15.99 -1.42
CA GLN A 43 -15.81 16.14 -0.82
C GLN A 43 -15.73 15.67 0.64
N GLN A 44 -16.68 16.10 1.44
CA GLN A 44 -16.70 15.74 2.85
C GLN A 44 -18.04 15.13 3.21
N VAL A 45 -18.39 14.07 2.53
CA VAL A 45 -19.62 13.34 2.78
C VAL A 45 -19.34 12.28 3.82
N TYR A 46 -19.86 12.44 4.99
CA TYR A 46 -19.61 11.52 6.10
C TYR A 46 -20.33 10.21 5.91
N ALA A 47 -19.65 9.13 6.23
CA ALA A 47 -20.25 7.81 6.34
C ALA A 47 -19.43 7.00 7.33
N GLU A 48 -20.09 6.28 8.21
CA GLU A 48 -19.46 5.56 9.30
C GLU A 48 -18.43 4.54 8.84
N ASP A 49 -18.66 3.91 7.70
CA ASP A 49 -17.81 2.84 7.20
C ASP A 49 -16.78 3.32 6.18
N MET A 50 -16.65 4.62 6.00
CA MET A 50 -15.84 5.19 4.96
C MET A 50 -14.37 4.81 5.07
N LEU A 51 -13.79 4.36 3.96
CA LEU A 51 -12.36 4.09 3.82
C LEU A 51 -11.90 4.70 2.52
N LEU A 52 -10.88 5.55 2.59
CA LEU A 52 -10.31 6.18 1.41
C LEU A 52 -8.79 6.17 1.53
N LEU A 53 -8.14 5.58 0.55
CA LEU A 53 -6.69 5.39 0.54
C LEU A 53 -6.11 5.97 -0.73
N ASN A 54 -5.08 6.77 -0.61
CA ASN A 54 -4.36 7.24 -1.78
C ASN A 54 -2.86 7.25 -1.46
N ASP A 55 -2.10 7.94 -2.28
CA ASP A 55 -0.66 7.91 -2.22
C ASP A 55 -0.08 8.62 -0.99
N THR A 56 -0.87 9.49 -0.36
CA THR A 56 -0.38 10.32 0.74
C THR A 56 -1.15 10.14 2.03
N GLU A 57 -2.30 9.49 2.01
CA GLU A 57 -3.14 9.44 3.21
C GLU A 57 -4.12 8.29 3.19
N PHE A 58 -4.56 7.93 4.37
CA PHE A 58 -5.63 6.97 4.58
C PHE A 58 -6.65 7.61 5.52
N ILE A 59 -7.88 7.69 5.07
CA ILE A 59 -8.94 8.38 5.79
C ILE A 59 -10.06 7.42 6.12
N THR A 60 -10.50 7.46 7.37
CA THR A 60 -11.69 6.73 7.80
C THR A 60 -12.70 7.76 8.30
N ALA A 61 -13.85 7.30 8.79
CA ALA A 61 -14.85 8.21 9.33
C ALA A 61 -14.37 8.97 10.55
N THR A 62 -13.41 8.39 11.29
CA THR A 62 -12.99 8.95 12.58
C THR A 62 -11.51 9.29 12.64
N SER A 63 -10.77 9.10 11.55
CA SER A 63 -9.34 9.37 11.59
C SER A 63 -8.83 9.76 10.21
N ALA A 64 -7.72 10.48 10.22
CA ALA A 64 -7.00 10.85 9.01
C ALA A 64 -5.53 10.60 9.27
N CYS A 65 -4.92 9.77 8.46
CA CYS A 65 -3.53 9.38 8.60
C CYS A 65 -2.74 9.89 7.41
N THR A 66 -1.72 10.68 7.67
CA THR A 66 -0.83 11.20 6.62
C THR A 66 0.43 10.34 6.61
N PHE A 67 0.81 9.87 5.45
CA PHE A 67 1.95 8.95 5.32
C PHE A 67 3.26 9.70 5.50
N THR A 68 4.16 9.09 6.26
CA THR A 68 5.51 9.61 6.43
C THR A 68 6.52 8.71 5.71
N GLU A 69 6.17 7.45 5.51
CA GLU A 69 7.05 6.51 4.84
C GLU A 69 6.25 5.36 4.26
N LYS A 70 6.56 4.98 3.02
CA LYS A 70 5.96 3.79 2.39
C LYS A 70 7.10 2.90 1.94
N LYS A 71 7.01 1.63 2.26
CA LYS A 71 8.06 0.69 1.94
C LYS A 71 7.49 -0.56 1.30
N ALA A 72 7.88 -0.81 0.07
CA ALA A 72 7.43 -2.00 -0.65
C ALA A 72 8.11 -3.24 -0.07
N GLN A 73 7.35 -4.32 0.02
CA GLN A 73 7.85 -5.59 0.51
C GLN A 73 8.03 -6.55 -0.66
N ALA A 74 8.80 -7.60 -0.44
CA ALA A 74 9.08 -8.58 -1.49
C ALA A 74 7.82 -9.27 -2.01
N ASP A 75 6.80 -9.38 -1.17
CA ASP A 75 5.54 -10.02 -1.56
C ASP A 75 4.58 -9.08 -2.29
N GLY A 76 5.01 -7.85 -2.56
CA GLY A 76 4.18 -6.87 -3.24
C GLY A 76 3.35 -6.00 -2.33
N SER A 77 3.32 -6.27 -1.03
CA SER A 77 2.60 -5.43 -0.09
C SER A 77 3.42 -4.18 0.23
N GLN A 78 2.78 -3.24 0.91
CA GLN A 78 3.47 -2.05 1.40
C GLN A 78 3.28 -1.92 2.89
N VAL A 79 4.34 -1.59 3.59
CA VAL A 79 4.28 -1.18 4.98
C VAL A 79 4.30 0.34 4.98
N VAL A 80 3.34 0.94 5.64
CA VAL A 80 3.15 2.38 5.63
C VAL A 80 3.23 2.91 7.06
N LYS A 81 4.12 3.88 7.27
CA LYS A 81 4.16 4.61 8.53
C LYS A 81 3.43 5.91 8.33
N SER A 82 2.68 6.30 9.33
CA SER A 82 1.84 7.49 9.22
C SER A 82 1.71 8.19 10.56
N MET A 83 1.28 9.44 10.49
CA MET A 83 0.85 10.21 11.66
C MET A 83 -0.64 10.39 11.51
N CYS A 84 -1.38 9.97 12.52
CA CYS A 84 -2.83 9.94 12.45
C CYS A 84 -3.46 10.87 13.47
N GLU A 85 -4.50 11.56 13.02
CA GLU A 85 -5.37 12.33 13.90
C GLU A 85 -6.66 11.56 14.04
N ALA A 86 -7.11 11.38 15.26
CA ALA A 86 -8.34 10.65 15.51
C ALA A 86 -9.35 11.55 16.20
N GLU A 87 -10.61 11.34 15.88
CA GLU A 87 -11.70 12.11 16.47
C GLU A 87 -11.68 11.95 17.99
N GLY A 88 -11.77 13.06 18.69
CA GLY A 88 -11.78 13.03 20.14
C GLY A 88 -10.41 12.98 20.79
N GLU A 89 -9.35 12.94 20.01
CA GLU A 89 -7.99 12.92 20.54
C GLU A 89 -7.26 14.19 20.14
N GLU A 90 -6.38 14.64 21.01
CA GLU A 90 -5.56 15.80 20.70
C GLU A 90 -4.24 15.34 20.09
N GLY A 91 -3.77 16.09 19.10
CA GLY A 91 -2.50 15.83 18.49
C GLY A 91 -2.54 14.63 17.56
N GLN A 92 -1.36 14.17 17.21
CA GLN A 92 -1.19 13.09 16.25
C GLN A 92 -0.50 11.92 16.91
N SER A 93 -0.79 10.71 16.42
CA SER A 93 -0.16 9.50 16.91
C SER A 93 0.45 8.75 15.73
N PRO A 94 1.64 8.14 15.92
CA PRO A 94 2.22 7.31 14.86
C PRO A 94 1.48 6.00 14.76
N ILE A 95 1.12 5.62 13.54
CA ILE A 95 0.48 4.34 13.28
C ILE A 95 1.12 3.73 12.06
N GLN A 96 1.41 2.44 12.14
CA GLN A 96 1.92 1.70 11.01
C GLN A 96 0.85 0.72 10.55
N PHE A 97 0.68 0.62 9.25
CA PHE A 97 -0.24 -0.37 8.71
C PHE A 97 0.32 -0.97 7.43
N THR A 98 -0.30 -2.06 7.00
CA THR A 98 0.08 -2.79 5.82
C THR A 98 -1.04 -2.70 4.80
N VAL A 99 -0.66 -2.49 3.55
CA VAL A 99 -1.59 -2.51 2.42
C VAL A 99 -1.17 -3.68 1.54
N LYS A 100 -2.08 -4.60 1.28
CA LYS A 100 -1.76 -5.75 0.44
C LYS A 100 -2.97 -6.14 -0.40
N ARG A 101 -2.70 -6.87 -1.48
CA ARG A 101 -3.78 -7.34 -2.33
C ARG A 101 -4.59 -8.38 -1.59
N SER A 102 -5.90 -8.34 -1.78
CA SER A 102 -6.79 -9.32 -1.18
C SER A 102 -6.50 -10.68 -1.78
N PRO A 103 -6.40 -11.74 -0.96
CA PRO A 103 -6.20 -13.09 -1.48
C PRO A 103 -7.38 -13.59 -2.30
N LYS A 104 -8.55 -13.00 -2.13
CA LYS A 104 -9.74 -13.41 -2.86
C LYS A 104 -9.91 -12.65 -4.17
N ASN A 105 -9.37 -11.45 -4.26
CA ASN A 105 -9.52 -10.64 -5.45
C ASN A 105 -8.35 -9.66 -5.54
N ALA A 106 -7.42 -9.94 -6.43
CA ALA A 106 -6.20 -9.15 -6.56
C ALA A 106 -6.44 -7.69 -6.97
N LYS A 107 -7.66 -7.37 -7.39
CA LYS A 107 -8.00 -5.98 -7.72
C LYS A 107 -8.39 -5.18 -6.50
N LYS A 108 -8.56 -5.84 -5.36
CA LYS A 108 -8.89 -5.18 -4.10
C LYS A 108 -7.69 -5.18 -3.20
N LEU A 109 -7.62 -4.19 -2.33
CA LEU A 109 -6.57 -4.08 -1.34
C LEU A 109 -7.17 -4.25 0.04
N VAL A 110 -6.40 -4.87 0.92
CA VAL A 110 -6.75 -5.04 2.33
C VAL A 110 -5.81 -4.16 3.13
N ILE A 111 -6.36 -3.41 4.07
CA ILE A 111 -5.59 -2.53 4.94
C ILE A 111 -5.71 -3.08 6.36
N ALA A 112 -4.57 -3.32 7.00
CA ALA A 112 -4.53 -3.86 8.35
C ALA A 112 -3.47 -3.12 9.16
N ASP A 113 -3.69 -3.03 10.48
CA ASP A 113 -2.68 -2.42 11.34
C ASP A 113 -1.59 -3.44 11.64
N GLU A 114 -0.58 -3.02 12.42
CA GLU A 114 0.56 -3.90 12.67
C GLU A 114 0.22 -5.06 13.61
N ASP A 115 -0.91 -5.01 14.28
CA ASP A 115 -1.39 -6.12 15.11
C ASP A 115 -2.22 -7.11 14.29
N GLY A 116 -2.41 -6.85 13.01
CA GLY A 116 -3.20 -7.72 12.15
C GLY A 116 -4.69 -7.41 12.10
N THR A 117 -5.12 -6.36 12.82
CA THR A 117 -6.52 -5.96 12.77
C THR A 117 -6.81 -5.33 11.42
N VAL A 118 -7.81 -5.86 10.72
CA VAL A 118 -8.16 -5.43 9.39
C VAL A 118 -9.11 -4.23 9.47
N TYR A 119 -8.73 -3.14 8.81
CA TYR A 119 -9.64 -2.00 8.66
C TYR A 119 -10.72 -2.30 7.62
N GLY A 120 -10.36 -2.98 6.56
CA GLY A 120 -11.32 -3.35 5.53
C GLY A 120 -10.67 -3.53 4.18
N GLU A 121 -11.51 -3.74 3.18
CA GLU A 121 -11.09 -3.86 1.78
C GLU A 121 -11.51 -2.64 1.00
N VAL A 122 -10.68 -2.25 0.05
CA VAL A 122 -10.95 -1.11 -0.82
C VAL A 122 -10.70 -1.51 -2.26
N SER A 123 -11.40 -0.86 -3.16
CA SER A 123 -11.25 -1.03 -4.60
C SER A 123 -10.89 0.31 -5.22
N ARG A 124 -10.36 0.27 -6.43
CA ARG A 124 -10.05 1.50 -7.12
C ARG A 124 -11.32 2.31 -7.33
N CYS A 125 -11.30 3.56 -6.97
CA CYS A 125 -12.43 4.46 -7.19
C CYS A 125 -12.54 4.77 -8.68
N ARG A 126 -13.77 4.96 -9.17
CA ARG A 126 -14.02 5.25 -10.58
C ARG A 126 -14.17 6.72 -10.84
#